data_aea8f04d28aede8340f7bc92f5afb19b
#
_entry.id   aea8f04d28aede8340f7bc92f5afb19b
#
_cell.length_a   1.000
_cell.length_b   1.000
_cell.length_c   1.000
_cell.angle_alpha   90.00
_cell.angle_beta   90.00
_cell.angle_gamma   90.00
#
_symmetry.space_group_name_H-M   'P 1'
#
loop_
_entity.id
_entity.type
_entity.pdbx_description
1 polymer ?
#
loop_
_entity_poly.entity_id
_entity_poly.type
_entity_poly.pdbx_seq_one_letter_code
_entity_poly.pdbx_strand_id
1 'polypeptide(L)'
;MARLESTSLSVSPSKEQKAIETYQKFGWELKSSQEIFNKDSHNEVRGDSLYSVTETTNYVKLVFQRDKDMPYYNEICEIEKKYFEALNREPSYSYSKAPLIIGIIIAVIGAFVLLSGDLTEKLIGLPITALGIFIIVWRVKTKNKKEAEYDENYKKWNNECTMLLAEVENYI
;
A
#
# COMPACT_ATOMS: atom_id res chain seq x y z
N MET A 1 19.22 19.93 33.87
CA MET A 1 18.01 20.20 33.05
C MET A 1 17.96 19.11 32.02
N ALA A 2 16.84 18.36 31.92
CA ALA A 2 16.66 17.34 30.90
C ALA A 2 16.73 17.96 29.49
N ARG A 3 17.49 17.34 28.58
CA ARG A 3 17.58 17.78 27.18
C ARG A 3 16.48 17.10 26.38
N LEU A 4 15.38 17.82 26.22
CA LEU A 4 14.23 17.30 25.49
C LEU A 4 14.34 17.53 24.00
N GLU A 5 13.95 16.55 23.20
CA GLU A 5 13.69 16.69 21.78
C GLU A 5 12.21 16.50 21.47
N SER A 6 11.73 17.08 20.39
CA SER A 6 10.32 17.02 19.99
C SER A 6 10.20 16.66 18.52
N THR A 7 9.21 15.86 18.18
CA THR A 7 8.84 15.54 16.81
C THR A 7 7.34 15.66 16.62
N SER A 8 6.88 15.84 15.39
CA SER A 8 5.45 15.86 15.09
C SER A 8 5.15 15.00 13.86
N LEU A 9 4.02 14.30 13.92
CA LEU A 9 3.56 13.39 12.88
C LEU A 9 2.09 13.69 12.55
N SER A 10 1.74 13.67 11.27
CA SER A 10 0.34 13.75 10.83
C SER A 10 -0.08 12.38 10.29
N VAL A 11 -1.15 11.82 10.85
CA VAL A 11 -1.67 10.51 10.50
C VAL A 11 -3.17 10.55 10.25
N SER A 12 -3.69 9.57 9.52
CA SER A 12 -5.14 9.39 9.48
C SER A 12 -5.67 8.94 10.84
N PRO A 13 -6.92 9.29 11.22
CA PRO A 13 -7.48 8.91 12.53
C PRO A 13 -7.42 7.40 12.78
N SER A 14 -7.58 6.58 11.74
CA SER A 14 -7.49 5.12 11.84
C SER A 14 -6.09 4.59 12.18
N LYS A 15 -5.05 5.39 12.01
CA LYS A 15 -3.66 5.02 12.29
C LYS A 15 -3.10 5.70 13.55
N GLU A 16 -3.89 6.54 14.22
CA GLU A 16 -3.47 7.30 15.38
C GLU A 16 -2.90 6.40 16.48
N GLN A 17 -3.70 5.45 16.94
CA GLN A 17 -3.33 4.56 18.05
C GLN A 17 -2.06 3.76 17.74
N LYS A 18 -1.97 3.21 16.52
CA LYS A 18 -0.78 2.47 16.08
C LYS A 18 0.46 3.34 16.05
N ALA A 19 0.32 4.61 15.61
CA ALA A 19 1.45 5.55 15.60
C ALA A 19 1.91 5.86 17.02
N ILE A 20 1.00 6.12 17.95
CA ILE A 20 1.31 6.39 19.36
C ILE A 20 2.07 5.19 19.96
N GLU A 21 1.55 3.99 19.84
CA GLU A 21 2.18 2.76 20.36
C GLU A 21 3.57 2.53 19.76
N THR A 22 3.74 2.80 18.45
CA THR A 22 5.03 2.66 17.79
C THR A 22 6.06 3.65 18.34
N TYR A 23 5.71 4.92 18.46
CA TYR A 23 6.63 5.93 18.98
C TYR A 23 6.98 5.71 20.46
N GLN A 24 6.01 5.27 21.27
CA GLN A 24 6.25 4.91 22.67
C GLN A 24 7.30 3.81 22.84
N LYS A 25 7.36 2.84 21.91
CA LYS A 25 8.42 1.80 21.91
C LYS A 25 9.83 2.35 21.70
N PHE A 26 9.98 3.55 21.16
CA PHE A 26 11.27 4.25 21.02
C PHE A 26 11.50 5.31 22.12
N GLY A 27 10.76 5.24 23.23
CA GLY A 27 10.90 6.16 24.36
C GLY A 27 10.27 7.53 24.14
N TRP A 28 9.44 7.70 23.12
CA TRP A 28 8.69 8.93 22.90
C TRP A 28 7.44 8.99 23.78
N GLU A 29 7.20 10.13 24.41
CA GLU A 29 5.97 10.44 25.12
C GLU A 29 5.07 11.32 24.27
N LEU A 30 3.78 10.97 24.18
CA LEU A 30 2.78 11.82 23.54
C LEU A 30 2.51 13.06 24.41
N LYS A 31 2.71 14.24 23.83
CA LYS A 31 2.41 15.52 24.51
C LYS A 31 1.09 16.13 24.09
N SER A 32 0.74 15.99 22.81
CA SER A 32 -0.57 16.44 22.33
C SER A 32 -1.03 15.63 21.11
N SER A 33 -2.34 15.45 21.01
CA SER A 33 -3.05 14.97 19.83
C SER A 33 -4.09 16.02 19.44
N GLN A 34 -4.10 16.42 18.16
CA GLN A 34 -5.04 17.41 17.65
C GLN A 34 -5.62 16.94 16.33
N GLU A 35 -6.92 16.79 16.29
CA GLU A 35 -7.65 16.50 15.05
C GLU A 35 -7.80 17.77 14.21
N ILE A 36 -7.44 17.67 12.93
CA ILE A 36 -7.47 18.78 11.97
C ILE A 36 -8.36 18.40 10.81
N PHE A 37 -9.37 19.23 10.56
CA PHE A 37 -10.29 19.09 9.44
C PHE A 37 -9.99 20.17 8.40
N ASN A 38 -9.53 19.77 7.23
CA ASN A 38 -9.40 20.67 6.09
C ASN A 38 -10.55 20.44 5.12
N LYS A 39 -11.22 21.53 4.75
CA LYS A 39 -12.24 21.53 3.69
C LYS A 39 -11.68 22.32 2.52
N ASP A 40 -11.42 21.63 1.43
CA ASP A 40 -11.08 22.25 0.16
C ASP A 40 -12.28 22.16 -0.78
N SER A 41 -12.74 23.31 -1.28
CA SER A 41 -13.83 23.38 -2.24
C SER A 41 -13.28 23.89 -3.56
N HIS A 42 -13.43 23.08 -4.61
CA HIS A 42 -13.08 23.46 -5.97
C HIS A 42 -14.23 23.15 -6.94
N ASN A 43 -14.24 23.85 -8.06
CA ASN A 43 -15.23 23.65 -9.08
C ASN A 43 -14.68 22.72 -10.17
N GLU A 44 -15.39 21.61 -10.42
CA GLU A 44 -15.13 20.72 -11.54
C GLU A 44 -16.15 20.92 -12.65
N VAL A 45 -15.66 20.95 -13.90
CA VAL A 45 -16.50 20.96 -15.09
C VAL A 45 -16.67 19.51 -15.56
N ARG A 46 -17.91 19.02 -15.56
CA ARG A 46 -18.26 17.71 -16.14
C ARG A 46 -19.30 17.92 -17.24
N GLY A 47 -18.87 17.83 -18.50
CA GLY A 47 -19.67 18.21 -19.65
C GLY A 47 -19.97 19.73 -19.63
N ASP A 48 -21.23 20.14 -19.81
CA ASP A 48 -21.66 21.54 -19.79
C ASP A 48 -22.08 22.06 -18.39
N SER A 49 -21.87 21.26 -17.34
CA SER A 49 -22.31 21.61 -15.98
C SER A 49 -21.12 21.82 -15.04
N LEU A 50 -21.21 22.87 -14.23
CA LEU A 50 -20.25 23.20 -13.19
C LEU A 50 -20.70 22.57 -11.86
N TYR A 51 -19.85 21.74 -11.27
CA TYR A 51 -20.10 21.11 -9.98
C TYR A 51 -19.12 21.64 -8.94
N SER A 52 -19.64 22.05 -7.78
CA SER A 52 -18.78 22.34 -6.62
C SER A 52 -18.48 21.02 -5.90
N VAL A 53 -17.22 20.63 -5.91
CA VAL A 53 -16.74 19.46 -5.18
C VAL A 53 -16.08 19.95 -3.90
N THR A 54 -16.55 19.43 -2.76
CA THR A 54 -15.92 19.70 -1.46
C THR A 54 -15.20 18.45 -1.00
N GLU A 55 -13.88 18.51 -0.95
CA GLU A 55 -13.05 17.47 -0.37
C GLU A 55 -12.78 17.79 1.10
N THR A 56 -13.08 16.84 1.98
CA THR A 56 -12.78 16.95 3.40
C THR A 56 -11.67 15.98 3.73
N THR A 57 -10.49 16.50 4.07
CA THR A 57 -9.39 15.69 4.60
C THR A 57 -9.33 15.83 6.10
N ASN A 58 -9.38 14.68 6.79
CA ASN A 58 -9.26 14.59 8.23
C ASN A 58 -7.94 13.90 8.58
N TYR A 59 -7.12 14.56 9.39
CA TYR A 59 -5.89 13.98 9.92
C TYR A 59 -5.68 14.40 11.38
N VAL A 60 -4.94 13.58 12.11
CA VAL A 60 -4.55 13.84 13.48
C VAL A 60 -3.08 14.26 13.52
N LYS A 61 -2.79 15.42 14.10
CA LYS A 61 -1.43 15.86 14.37
C LYS A 61 -1.03 15.41 15.76
N LEU A 62 -0.03 14.54 15.82
CA LEU A 62 0.57 14.05 17.06
C LEU A 62 1.87 14.81 17.31
N VAL A 63 2.09 15.22 18.55
CA VAL A 63 3.35 15.83 19.00
C VAL A 63 3.93 14.94 20.08
N PHE A 64 5.16 14.50 19.87
CA PHE A 64 5.90 13.64 20.80
C PHE A 64 7.11 14.38 21.36
N GLN A 65 7.52 13.95 22.55
CA GLN A 65 8.70 14.45 23.22
C GLN A 65 9.49 13.29 23.83
N ARG A 66 10.83 13.36 23.77
CA ARG A 66 11.72 12.36 24.36
C ARG A 66 12.87 13.03 25.07
N ASP A 67 13.35 12.42 26.18
CA ASP A 67 14.52 12.87 26.88
C ASP A 67 15.79 12.31 26.23
N LYS A 68 16.72 13.19 25.85
CA LYS A 68 18.03 12.81 25.29
C LYS A 68 18.99 12.24 26.33
N ASP A 69 18.71 12.47 27.61
CA ASP A 69 19.54 11.99 28.71
C ASP A 69 19.08 10.59 29.19
N MET A 70 18.10 9.95 28.49
CA MET A 70 17.69 8.59 28.77
C MET A 70 18.81 7.57 28.50
N PRO A 71 18.85 6.44 29.25
CA PRO A 71 19.79 5.36 28.97
C PRO A 71 19.65 4.86 27.53
N TYR A 72 20.78 4.48 26.93
CA TYR A 72 20.82 3.89 25.57
C TYR A 72 20.19 4.75 24.49
N TYR A 73 20.13 6.07 24.66
CA TYR A 73 19.51 6.99 23.70
C TYR A 73 20.04 6.82 22.28
N ASN A 74 21.36 6.68 22.09
CA ASN A 74 21.95 6.56 20.76
C ASN A 74 21.58 5.24 20.08
N GLU A 75 21.58 4.15 20.83
CA GLU A 75 21.21 2.82 20.36
C GLU A 75 19.74 2.79 19.94
N ILE A 76 18.86 3.36 20.75
CA ILE A 76 17.43 3.48 20.42
C ILE A 76 17.22 4.33 19.16
N CYS A 77 17.93 5.45 19.00
CA CYS A 77 17.85 6.29 17.80
C CYS A 77 18.31 5.54 16.54
N GLU A 78 19.35 4.72 16.65
CA GLU A 78 19.85 3.91 15.51
C GLU A 78 18.83 2.86 15.09
N ILE A 79 18.22 2.16 16.06
CA ILE A 79 17.16 1.16 15.77
C ILE A 79 15.91 1.85 15.22
N GLU A 80 15.51 2.98 15.78
CA GLU A 80 14.40 3.79 15.29
C GLU A 80 14.59 4.16 13.82
N LYS A 81 15.77 4.65 13.45
CA LYS A 81 16.12 4.97 12.07
C LYS A 81 16.00 3.75 11.15
N LYS A 82 16.59 2.62 11.54
CA LYS A 82 16.49 1.35 10.79
C LYS A 82 15.03 0.91 10.61
N TYR A 83 14.22 1.05 11.64
CA TYR A 83 12.80 0.71 11.61
C TYR A 83 12.02 1.56 10.61
N PHE A 84 12.18 2.89 10.63
CA PHE A 84 11.49 3.76 9.67
C PHE A 84 12.02 3.59 8.24
N GLU A 85 13.30 3.28 8.05
CA GLU A 85 13.83 2.89 6.75
C GLU A 85 13.23 1.57 6.26
N ALA A 86 13.04 0.59 7.14
CA ALA A 86 12.35 -0.66 6.82
C ALA A 86 10.89 -0.42 6.45
N LEU A 87 10.16 0.43 7.19
CA LEU A 87 8.78 0.81 6.86
C LEU A 87 8.66 1.41 5.46
N ASN A 88 9.60 2.25 5.04
CA ASN A 88 9.59 2.86 3.71
C ASN A 88 9.85 1.83 2.57
N ARG A 89 10.34 0.63 2.90
CA ARG A 89 10.56 -0.48 1.96
C ARG A 89 9.41 -1.49 1.94
N GLU A 90 8.23 -1.12 2.47
CA GLU A 90 7.06 -1.99 2.46
C GLU A 90 6.78 -2.50 1.03
N PRO A 91 6.71 -3.83 0.81
CA PRO A 91 6.44 -4.39 -0.49
C PRO A 91 5.05 -3.99 -0.99
N SER A 92 4.97 -3.52 -2.24
CA SER A 92 3.71 -3.19 -2.87
C SER A 92 3.29 -4.27 -3.86
N TYR A 93 2.02 -4.67 -3.81
CA TYR A 93 1.45 -5.59 -4.80
C TYR A 93 0.79 -4.80 -5.93
N SER A 94 1.35 -4.91 -7.13
CA SER A 94 0.76 -4.32 -8.33
C SER A 94 0.42 -5.39 -9.36
N TYR A 95 -0.87 -5.59 -9.62
CA TYR A 95 -1.37 -6.49 -10.63
C TYR A 95 -2.47 -5.82 -11.47
N SER A 96 -2.19 -5.63 -12.76
CA SER A 96 -3.20 -5.12 -13.69
C SER A 96 -4.11 -6.24 -14.17
N LYS A 97 -5.43 -6.02 -14.11
CA LYS A 97 -6.46 -6.95 -14.62
C LYS A 97 -6.67 -6.81 -16.14
N ALA A 98 -6.17 -5.74 -16.76
CA ALA A 98 -6.41 -5.44 -18.17
C ALA A 98 -6.04 -6.58 -19.15
N PRO A 99 -4.87 -7.24 -19.05
CA PRO A 99 -4.55 -8.34 -19.98
C PRO A 99 -5.48 -9.55 -19.84
N LEU A 100 -6.01 -9.80 -18.64
CA LEU A 100 -6.98 -10.88 -18.44
C LEU A 100 -8.29 -10.59 -19.16
N ILE A 101 -8.77 -9.34 -19.05
CA ILE A 101 -10.00 -8.89 -19.73
C ILE A 101 -9.83 -8.99 -21.25
N ILE A 102 -8.69 -8.55 -21.78
CA ILE A 102 -8.36 -8.66 -23.22
C ILE A 102 -8.38 -10.12 -23.65
N GLY A 103 -7.76 -11.03 -22.89
CA GLY A 103 -7.76 -12.46 -23.20
C GLY A 103 -9.17 -13.05 -23.26
N ILE A 104 -10.05 -12.65 -22.33
CA ILE A 104 -11.46 -13.08 -22.33
C ILE A 104 -12.19 -12.56 -23.58
N ILE A 105 -12.04 -11.29 -23.94
CA ILE A 105 -12.67 -10.69 -25.13
C ILE A 105 -12.22 -11.43 -26.39
N ILE A 106 -10.93 -11.70 -26.57
CA ILE A 106 -10.38 -12.41 -27.71
C ILE A 106 -10.94 -13.84 -27.78
N ALA A 107 -11.03 -14.54 -26.65
CA ALA A 107 -11.58 -15.88 -26.59
C ALA A 107 -13.07 -15.92 -26.97
N VAL A 108 -13.87 -14.95 -26.50
CA VAL A 108 -15.30 -14.83 -26.82
C VAL A 108 -15.51 -14.52 -28.30
N ILE A 109 -14.75 -13.59 -28.89
CA ILE A 109 -14.82 -13.27 -30.31
C ILE A 109 -14.47 -14.52 -31.17
N GLY A 110 -13.37 -15.21 -30.82
CA GLY A 110 -12.98 -16.42 -31.50
C GLY A 110 -14.03 -17.53 -31.41
N ALA A 111 -14.65 -17.74 -30.26
CA ALA A 111 -15.74 -18.69 -30.06
C ALA A 111 -16.99 -18.31 -30.86
N PHE A 112 -17.33 -17.01 -30.95
CA PHE A 112 -18.44 -16.56 -31.79
C PHE A 112 -18.23 -16.87 -33.28
N VAL A 113 -17.03 -16.62 -33.80
CA VAL A 113 -16.67 -16.95 -35.19
C VAL A 113 -16.73 -18.47 -35.45
N LEU A 114 -16.34 -19.30 -34.48
CA LEU A 114 -16.43 -20.75 -34.57
C LEU A 114 -17.88 -21.26 -34.65
N LEU A 115 -18.82 -20.58 -33.96
CA LEU A 115 -20.21 -21.01 -33.89
C LEU A 115 -21.05 -20.52 -35.07
N SER A 116 -20.76 -19.33 -35.61
CA SER A 116 -21.56 -18.66 -36.63
C SER A 116 -21.02 -18.76 -38.05
N GLY A 117 -19.77 -19.21 -38.22
CA GLY A 117 -19.09 -19.13 -39.49
C GLY A 117 -19.13 -20.43 -40.36
N ASP A 118 -18.87 -20.25 -41.64
CA ASP A 118 -18.63 -21.34 -42.57
C ASP A 118 -17.27 -22.03 -42.33
N LEU A 119 -16.96 -23.10 -43.08
CA LEU A 119 -15.71 -23.88 -42.91
C LEU A 119 -14.43 -23.03 -42.94
N THR A 120 -14.37 -22.00 -43.76
CA THR A 120 -13.25 -21.06 -43.89
C THR A 120 -13.15 -20.14 -42.64
N GLU A 121 -14.28 -19.70 -42.10
CA GLU A 121 -14.32 -18.85 -40.88
C GLU A 121 -13.97 -19.65 -39.64
N LYS A 122 -14.34 -20.94 -39.56
CA LYS A 122 -13.95 -21.84 -38.46
C LYS A 122 -12.43 -22.06 -38.42
N LEU A 123 -11.76 -22.10 -39.58
CA LEU A 123 -10.29 -22.21 -39.62
C LEU A 123 -9.58 -20.99 -39.03
N ILE A 124 -10.20 -19.81 -39.10
CA ILE A 124 -9.68 -18.57 -38.51
C ILE A 124 -10.09 -18.43 -37.03
N GLY A 125 -11.32 -18.82 -36.68
CA GLY A 125 -11.83 -18.74 -35.32
C GLY A 125 -11.07 -19.60 -34.29
N LEU A 126 -10.58 -20.78 -34.74
CA LEU A 126 -9.87 -21.71 -33.87
C LEU A 126 -8.54 -21.14 -33.31
N PRO A 127 -7.61 -20.56 -34.10
CA PRO A 127 -6.40 -19.96 -33.57
C PRO A 127 -6.68 -18.71 -32.70
N ILE A 128 -7.72 -17.94 -33.01
CA ILE A 128 -8.11 -16.76 -32.20
C ILE A 128 -8.57 -17.21 -30.83
N THR A 129 -9.43 -18.20 -30.73
CA THR A 129 -9.88 -18.77 -29.46
C THR A 129 -8.73 -19.34 -28.65
N ALA A 130 -7.84 -20.11 -29.30
CA ALA A 130 -6.66 -20.70 -28.66
C ALA A 130 -5.73 -19.61 -28.08
N LEU A 131 -5.53 -18.52 -28.83
CA LEU A 131 -4.72 -17.38 -28.39
C LEU A 131 -5.36 -16.68 -27.17
N GLY A 132 -6.66 -16.47 -27.15
CA GLY A 132 -7.39 -15.91 -26.01
C GLY A 132 -7.22 -16.77 -24.76
N ILE A 133 -7.41 -18.09 -24.89
CA ILE A 133 -7.24 -19.06 -23.80
C ILE A 133 -5.77 -19.06 -23.30
N PHE A 134 -4.81 -19.04 -24.22
CA PHE A 134 -3.39 -18.98 -23.86
C PHE A 134 -3.07 -17.74 -23.02
N ILE A 135 -3.57 -16.56 -23.41
CA ILE A 135 -3.38 -15.32 -22.65
C ILE A 135 -3.97 -15.45 -21.24
N ILE A 136 -5.17 -16.02 -21.10
CA ILE A 136 -5.83 -16.22 -19.81
C ILE A 136 -4.98 -17.14 -18.92
N VAL A 137 -4.59 -18.31 -19.41
CA VAL A 137 -3.81 -19.30 -18.64
C VAL A 137 -2.46 -18.72 -18.24
N TRP A 138 -1.75 -18.07 -19.16
CA TRP A 138 -0.48 -17.43 -18.89
C TRP A 138 -0.62 -16.34 -17.81
N ARG A 139 -1.70 -15.57 -17.90
CA ARG A 139 -1.94 -14.48 -16.94
C ARG A 139 -2.28 -14.98 -15.54
N VAL A 140 -3.06 -16.06 -15.43
CA VAL A 140 -3.37 -16.70 -14.14
C VAL A 140 -2.10 -17.25 -13.49
N LYS A 141 -1.24 -17.95 -14.27
CA LYS A 141 0.05 -18.45 -13.76
C LYS A 141 0.96 -17.31 -13.28
N THR A 142 1.03 -16.22 -14.05
CA THR A 142 1.84 -15.04 -13.69
C THR A 142 1.31 -14.35 -12.43
N LYS A 143 -0.03 -14.28 -12.27
CA LYS A 143 -0.65 -13.75 -11.06
C LYS A 143 -0.23 -14.57 -9.83
N ASN A 144 -0.41 -15.88 -9.87
CA ASN A 144 -0.11 -16.76 -8.74
C ASN A 144 1.38 -16.69 -8.34
N LYS A 145 2.29 -16.61 -9.34
CA LYS A 145 3.71 -16.43 -9.07
C LYS A 145 4.01 -15.10 -8.38
N LYS A 146 3.45 -13.99 -8.88
CA LYS A 146 3.64 -12.66 -8.29
C LYS A 146 3.04 -12.55 -6.89
N GLU A 147 1.90 -13.19 -6.66
CA GLU A 147 1.24 -13.23 -5.36
C GLU A 147 2.11 -13.98 -4.33
N ALA A 148 2.64 -15.15 -4.70
CA ALA A 148 3.55 -15.91 -3.85
C ALA A 148 4.86 -15.15 -3.54
N GLU A 149 5.43 -14.47 -4.53
CA GLU A 149 6.63 -13.64 -4.37
C GLU A 149 6.35 -12.42 -3.47
N TYR A 150 5.19 -11.79 -3.63
CA TYR A 150 4.76 -10.70 -2.75
C TYR A 150 4.58 -11.18 -1.30
N ASP A 151 3.90 -12.32 -1.09
CA ASP A 151 3.67 -12.88 0.24
C ASP A 151 4.98 -13.24 0.94
N GLU A 152 5.96 -13.79 0.21
CA GLU A 152 7.29 -14.08 0.75
C GLU A 152 8.03 -12.80 1.15
N ASN A 153 8.03 -11.80 0.27
CA ASN A 153 8.68 -10.51 0.54
C ASN A 153 8.00 -9.76 1.68
N TYR A 154 6.66 -9.80 1.75
CA TYR A 154 5.90 -9.21 2.84
C TYR A 154 6.22 -9.87 4.20
N LYS A 155 6.31 -11.20 4.23
CA LYS A 155 6.72 -11.92 5.45
C LYS A 155 8.12 -11.54 5.90
N LYS A 156 9.09 -11.45 4.97
CA LYS A 156 10.47 -11.02 5.29
C LYS A 156 10.48 -9.61 5.86
N TRP A 157 9.80 -8.68 5.20
CA TRP A 157 9.67 -7.31 5.65
C TRP A 157 9.00 -7.19 7.03
N ASN A 158 7.89 -7.88 7.23
CA ASN A 158 7.18 -7.88 8.51
C ASN A 158 8.02 -8.45 9.66
N ASN A 159 8.78 -9.52 9.37
CA ASN A 159 9.71 -10.10 10.34
C ASN A 159 10.84 -9.11 10.69
N GLU A 160 11.42 -8.43 9.69
CA GLU A 160 12.45 -7.39 9.91
C GLU A 160 11.91 -6.28 10.83
N CYS A 161 10.74 -5.74 10.55
CA CYS A 161 10.10 -4.72 11.38
C CYS A 161 9.82 -5.23 12.81
N THR A 162 9.34 -6.46 12.96
CA THR A 162 9.05 -7.06 14.26
C THR A 162 10.33 -7.28 15.06
N MET A 163 11.40 -7.74 14.43
CA MET A 163 12.71 -7.94 15.09
C MET A 163 13.29 -6.61 15.59
N LEU A 164 13.22 -5.55 14.80
CA LEU A 164 13.69 -4.22 15.21
C LEU A 164 12.88 -3.67 16.41
N LEU A 165 11.56 -3.89 16.45
CA LEU A 165 10.75 -3.51 17.60
C LEU A 165 11.07 -4.35 18.85
N ALA A 166 11.34 -5.64 18.69
CA ALA A 166 11.76 -6.49 19.81
C ALA A 166 13.17 -6.14 20.31
N GLU A 167 14.07 -5.71 19.41
CA GLU A 167 15.41 -5.26 19.78
C GLU A 167 15.36 -4.03 20.70
N VAL A 168 14.48 -3.07 20.39
CA VAL A 168 14.27 -1.86 21.23
C VAL A 168 13.80 -2.22 22.63
N GLU A 169 12.93 -3.24 22.78
CA GLU A 169 12.40 -3.65 24.09
C GLU A 169 13.51 -4.11 25.07
N ASN A 170 14.72 -4.43 24.57
CA ASN A 170 15.86 -4.77 25.44
C ASN A 170 16.54 -3.53 26.06
N TYR A 171 16.22 -2.33 25.60
CA TYR A 171 16.84 -1.08 26.02
C TYR A 171 15.91 -0.17 26.85
N ILE A 172 14.61 -0.46 26.87
CA ILE A 172 13.60 0.26 27.63
C ILE A 172 13.10 -0.61 28.78
#